data_285139026f4ba5f81bef71a7f61eb57e
#
_entry.id   285139026f4ba5f81bef71a7f61eb57e
#
_cell.length_a   1.000
_cell.length_b   1.000
_cell.length_c   1.000
_cell.angle_alpha   90.00
_cell.angle_beta   90.00
_cell.angle_gamma   90.00
#
_symmetry.space_group_name_H-M   'P 1'
#
loop_
_entity.id
_entity.type
_entity.pdbx_description
1 polymer ?
#
loop_
_entity_poly.entity_id
_entity_poly.type
_entity_poly.pdbx_seq_one_letter_code
_entity_poly.pdbx_strand_id
1 'polypeptide(L)'
;MMLLDNQERFPIRKLCFYDNDKERQETIAKACEILLAERAPEIEFHYTVDPKEAFTDVDFVMAHIRVGKYAMREKDEKIPMKYGVVGQETCGPGGIAYGMRSIGGILEILDYMETYSPNAWMLNYSNPAAIVAEATRKLRPNSRIINICDMPLGIMLRMAKILNISEKDLDISYFGLNHFGWWTSVKDKEG
;
A
#
# COMPACT_ATOMS: atom_id res chain seq x y z
N MET A 1 -2.44 -4.53 -13.45
CA MET A 1 -3.68 -4.13 -14.15
C MET A 1 -3.88 -2.63 -14.01
N MET A 2 -4.28 -2.09 -12.85
CA MET A 2 -4.63 -0.66 -12.69
C MET A 2 -3.55 0.33 -13.19
N LEU A 3 -2.26 0.06 -12.98
CA LEU A 3 -1.17 0.89 -13.50
C LEU A 3 -1.13 0.87 -15.03
N LEU A 4 -1.31 -0.31 -15.64
CA LEU A 4 -1.30 -0.46 -17.10
C LEU A 4 -2.53 0.19 -17.75
N ASP A 5 -3.66 0.20 -17.06
CA ASP A 5 -4.89 0.83 -17.53
C ASP A 5 -4.85 2.38 -17.42
N ASN A 6 -3.82 2.95 -16.79
CA ASN A 6 -3.68 4.39 -16.55
C ASN A 6 -2.35 4.96 -17.08
N GLN A 7 -1.72 4.34 -18.08
CA GLN A 7 -0.45 4.77 -18.66
C GLN A 7 -0.48 6.22 -19.20
N GLU A 8 -1.60 6.68 -19.72
CA GLU A 8 -1.76 8.08 -20.16
C GLU A 8 -1.65 9.10 -19.02
N ARG A 9 -2.12 8.72 -17.81
CA ARG A 9 -2.12 9.59 -16.63
C ARG A 9 -0.85 9.44 -15.79
N PHE A 10 -0.29 8.25 -15.78
CA PHE A 10 0.90 7.88 -15.00
C PHE A 10 1.79 6.98 -15.87
N PRO A 11 2.60 7.56 -16.76
CA PRO A 11 3.43 6.80 -17.69
C PRO A 11 4.58 6.12 -16.96
N ILE A 12 4.55 4.80 -16.91
CA ILE A 12 5.62 3.97 -16.36
C ILE A 12 6.54 3.55 -17.50
N ARG A 13 7.84 3.79 -17.34
CA ARG A 13 8.88 3.36 -18.28
C ARG A 13 9.65 2.15 -17.77
N LYS A 14 9.85 2.11 -16.44
CA LYS A 14 10.60 1.04 -15.79
C LYS A 14 9.87 0.58 -14.54
N LEU A 15 9.80 -0.72 -14.34
CA LEU A 15 9.20 -1.35 -13.16
C LEU A 15 10.18 -2.36 -12.58
N CYS A 16 10.55 -2.17 -11.32
CA CYS A 16 11.38 -3.11 -10.58
C CYS A 16 10.60 -3.73 -9.42
N PHE A 17 10.65 -5.05 -9.31
CA PHE A 17 10.14 -5.74 -8.13
C PHE A 17 11.29 -6.06 -7.18
N TYR A 18 11.12 -5.68 -5.93
CA TYR A 18 11.99 -6.03 -4.82
C TYR A 18 11.26 -6.91 -3.81
N ASP A 19 11.90 -7.96 -3.39
CA ASP A 19 11.46 -8.81 -2.27
C ASP A 19 12.71 -9.36 -1.56
N ASN A 20 12.63 -9.59 -0.26
CA ASN A 20 13.67 -10.25 0.51
C ASN A 20 13.56 -11.79 0.48
N ASP A 21 12.56 -12.34 -0.23
CA ASP A 21 12.32 -13.77 -0.42
C ASP A 21 12.39 -14.10 -1.92
N LYS A 22 13.52 -14.63 -2.35
CA LYS A 22 13.81 -14.90 -3.76
C LYS A 22 12.81 -15.85 -4.41
N GLU A 23 12.45 -16.95 -3.73
CA GLU A 23 11.55 -17.96 -4.29
C GLU A 23 10.15 -17.39 -4.53
N ARG A 24 9.63 -16.66 -3.55
CA ARG A 24 8.34 -15.96 -3.68
C ARG A 24 8.36 -14.92 -4.80
N GLN A 25 9.43 -14.15 -4.89
CA GLN A 25 9.59 -13.12 -5.89
C GLN A 25 9.59 -13.70 -7.30
N GLU A 26 10.38 -14.73 -7.57
CA GLU A 26 10.49 -15.35 -8.90
C GLU A 26 9.13 -15.83 -9.44
N THR A 27 8.29 -16.39 -8.59
CA THR A 27 6.96 -16.88 -8.98
C THR A 27 6.06 -15.72 -9.44
N ILE A 28 6.05 -14.62 -8.68
CA ILE A 28 5.22 -13.44 -9.00
C ILE A 28 5.81 -12.69 -10.20
N ALA A 29 7.13 -12.55 -10.26
CA ALA A 29 7.80 -11.85 -11.34
C ALA A 29 7.54 -12.51 -12.70
N LYS A 30 7.64 -13.84 -12.81
CA LYS A 30 7.31 -14.58 -14.04
C LYS A 30 5.88 -14.33 -14.53
N ALA A 31 4.91 -14.28 -13.61
CA ALA A 31 3.54 -13.95 -13.99
C ALA A 31 3.41 -12.51 -14.50
N CYS A 32 4.16 -11.57 -13.90
CA CYS A 32 4.18 -10.18 -14.35
C CYS A 32 4.90 -10.01 -15.69
N GLU A 33 5.98 -10.75 -15.95
CA GLU A 33 6.67 -10.76 -17.26
C GLU A 33 5.72 -11.14 -18.39
N ILE A 34 4.93 -12.21 -18.21
CA ILE A 34 3.93 -12.64 -19.19
C ILE A 34 2.89 -11.54 -19.42
N LEU A 35 2.35 -10.99 -18.33
CA LEU A 35 1.35 -9.93 -18.42
C LEU A 35 1.87 -8.66 -19.11
N LEU A 36 3.10 -8.25 -18.80
CA LEU A 36 3.71 -7.08 -19.41
C LEU A 36 4.02 -7.32 -20.89
N ALA A 37 4.54 -8.50 -21.25
CA ALA A 37 4.79 -8.84 -22.64
C ALA A 37 3.52 -8.78 -23.50
N GLU A 38 2.36 -9.12 -22.93
CA GLU A 38 1.06 -9.07 -23.64
C GLU A 38 0.47 -7.66 -23.70
N ARG A 39 0.64 -6.83 -22.67
CA ARG A 39 -0.15 -5.60 -22.51
C ARG A 39 0.65 -4.30 -22.55
N ALA A 40 1.93 -4.34 -22.26
CA ALA A 40 2.79 -3.17 -22.18
C ALA A 40 4.27 -3.57 -22.40
N PRO A 41 4.61 -4.10 -23.60
CA PRO A 41 5.94 -4.59 -23.90
C PRO A 41 7.01 -3.49 -23.90
N GLU A 42 6.61 -2.23 -23.92
CA GLU A 42 7.48 -1.07 -23.84
C GLU A 42 8.02 -0.79 -22.43
N ILE A 43 7.41 -1.38 -21.38
CA ILE A 43 7.86 -1.21 -19.99
C ILE A 43 9.06 -2.12 -19.71
N GLU A 44 10.18 -1.51 -19.37
CA GLU A 44 11.34 -2.27 -18.88
C GLU A 44 10.99 -2.88 -17.52
N PHE A 45 11.04 -4.21 -17.43
CA PHE A 45 10.74 -4.93 -16.21
C PHE A 45 11.94 -5.75 -15.74
N HIS A 46 12.25 -5.67 -14.45
CA HIS A 46 13.18 -6.58 -13.80
C HIS A 46 12.78 -6.84 -12.35
N TYR A 47 13.41 -7.82 -11.71
CA TYR A 47 13.20 -8.13 -10.30
C TYR A 47 14.51 -8.57 -9.65
N THR A 48 14.69 -8.20 -8.39
CA THR A 48 15.93 -8.47 -7.66
C THR A 48 15.68 -8.56 -6.16
N VAL A 49 16.58 -9.25 -5.46
CA VAL A 49 16.65 -9.27 -3.99
C VAL A 49 17.74 -8.33 -3.46
N ASP A 50 18.46 -7.65 -4.34
CA ASP A 50 19.47 -6.65 -3.97
C ASP A 50 18.80 -5.27 -3.83
N PRO A 51 18.76 -4.69 -2.61
CA PRO A 51 18.14 -3.40 -2.41
C PRO A 51 18.86 -2.27 -3.18
N LYS A 52 20.16 -2.34 -3.36
CA LYS A 52 20.88 -1.34 -4.15
C LYS A 52 20.39 -1.31 -5.59
N GLU A 53 20.27 -2.48 -6.21
CA GLU A 53 19.78 -2.60 -7.58
C GLU A 53 18.33 -2.13 -7.69
N ALA A 54 17.49 -2.52 -6.72
CA ALA A 54 16.06 -2.23 -6.74
C ALA A 54 15.72 -0.75 -6.54
N PHE A 55 16.48 -0.05 -5.69
CA PHE A 55 16.14 1.30 -5.24
C PHE A 55 17.00 2.39 -5.88
N THR A 56 17.95 2.05 -6.77
CA THR A 56 18.74 3.06 -7.49
C THR A 56 17.92 3.68 -8.64
N ASP A 57 17.95 5.02 -8.72
CA ASP A 57 17.29 5.81 -9.78
C ASP A 57 15.78 5.55 -9.94
N VAL A 58 15.09 5.42 -8.82
CA VAL A 58 13.63 5.31 -8.81
C VAL A 58 12.97 6.65 -8.47
N ASP A 59 11.83 6.94 -9.10
CA ASP A 59 10.99 8.09 -8.78
C ASP A 59 9.99 7.77 -7.67
N PHE A 60 9.48 6.52 -7.66
CA PHE A 60 8.46 6.06 -6.73
C PHE A 60 8.78 4.67 -6.19
N VAL A 61 8.51 4.47 -4.91
CA VAL A 61 8.52 3.18 -4.23
C VAL A 61 7.09 2.85 -3.78
N MET A 62 6.51 1.78 -4.30
CA MET A 62 5.22 1.28 -3.83
C MET A 62 5.45 0.17 -2.81
N ALA A 63 5.35 0.49 -1.52
CA ALA A 63 5.56 -0.47 -0.45
C ALA A 63 4.26 -1.22 -0.12
N HIS A 64 4.30 -2.53 -0.28
CA HIS A 64 3.21 -3.44 0.07
C HIS A 64 3.79 -4.70 0.71
N ILE A 65 4.14 -4.61 1.98
CA ILE A 65 4.80 -5.68 2.72
C ILE A 65 3.91 -6.26 3.82
N ARG A 66 4.21 -7.51 4.19
CA ARG A 66 3.62 -8.18 5.35
C ARG A 66 4.71 -8.88 6.14
N VAL A 67 5.19 -8.21 7.19
CA VAL A 67 6.20 -8.78 8.09
C VAL A 67 5.59 -9.94 8.88
N GLY A 68 6.22 -11.11 8.79
CA GLY A 68 5.73 -12.35 9.42
C GLY A 68 4.75 -13.16 8.58
N LYS A 69 4.42 -12.68 7.37
CA LYS A 69 3.58 -13.39 6.39
C LYS A 69 2.22 -13.81 7.00
N TYR A 70 1.54 -14.77 6.38
CA TYR A 70 0.22 -15.24 6.84
C TYR A 70 0.27 -16.04 8.15
N ALA A 71 1.39 -16.70 8.46
CA ALA A 71 1.55 -17.42 9.71
C ALA A 71 1.45 -16.53 10.96
N MET A 72 1.99 -15.31 10.86
CA MET A 72 1.84 -14.33 11.95
C MET A 72 0.45 -13.69 11.96
N ARG A 73 -0.14 -13.43 10.79
CA ARG A 73 -1.52 -12.96 10.70
C ARG A 73 -2.49 -13.90 11.41
N GLU A 74 -2.37 -15.20 11.17
CA GLU A 74 -3.20 -16.20 11.85
C GLU A 74 -3.09 -16.11 13.38
N LYS A 75 -1.87 -15.90 13.89
CA LYS A 75 -1.64 -15.71 15.34
C LYS A 75 -2.26 -14.41 15.84
N ASP A 76 -2.08 -13.31 15.11
CA ASP A 76 -2.62 -11.99 15.46
C ASP A 76 -4.16 -12.03 15.59
N GLU A 77 -4.82 -12.79 14.74
CA GLU A 77 -6.28 -12.95 14.77
C GLU A 77 -6.73 -13.99 15.82
N LYS A 78 -6.06 -15.14 15.93
CA LYS A 78 -6.50 -16.24 16.82
C LYS A 78 -6.14 -16.03 18.30
N ILE A 79 -5.03 -15.35 18.62
CA ILE A 79 -4.64 -15.14 20.03
C ILE A 79 -5.65 -14.31 20.79
N PRO A 80 -6.09 -13.12 20.30
CA PRO A 80 -7.13 -12.33 20.99
C PRO A 80 -8.43 -13.09 21.24
N MET A 81 -8.83 -13.93 20.29
CA MET A 81 -10.06 -14.73 20.41
C MET A 81 -10.06 -15.67 21.63
N LYS A 82 -8.89 -16.16 22.05
CA LYS A 82 -8.76 -16.97 23.25
C LYS A 82 -9.09 -16.22 24.55
N TYR A 83 -9.09 -14.89 24.48
CA TYR A 83 -9.42 -14.01 25.60
C TYR A 83 -10.76 -13.30 25.41
N GLY A 84 -11.61 -13.78 24.51
CA GLY A 84 -12.93 -13.19 24.24
C GLY A 84 -12.86 -11.85 23.50
N VAL A 85 -11.74 -11.52 22.89
CA VAL A 85 -11.53 -10.28 22.11
C VAL A 85 -11.55 -10.61 20.63
N VAL A 86 -12.15 -9.74 19.83
CA VAL A 86 -12.21 -9.91 18.37
C VAL A 86 -10.82 -9.93 17.78
N GLY A 87 -10.52 -10.96 16.99
CA GLY A 87 -9.31 -11.07 16.20
C GLY A 87 -9.46 -10.32 14.89
N GLN A 88 -8.64 -9.29 14.69
CA GLN A 88 -8.72 -8.44 13.51
C GLN A 88 -7.32 -7.95 13.12
N GLU A 89 -7.09 -7.85 11.80
CA GLU A 89 -5.77 -7.57 11.22
C GLU A 89 -5.23 -6.17 11.56
N THR A 90 -6.10 -5.16 11.55
CA THR A 90 -5.67 -3.75 11.58
C THR A 90 -6.05 -3.02 12.87
N CYS A 91 -6.93 -3.59 13.67
CA CYS A 91 -7.44 -3.00 14.92
C CYS A 91 -7.24 -3.96 16.09
N GLY A 92 -7.35 -3.41 17.33
CA GLY A 92 -7.24 -4.19 18.55
C GLY A 92 -5.85 -4.81 18.78
N PRO A 93 -5.74 -5.84 19.64
CA PRO A 93 -4.45 -6.45 19.99
C PRO A 93 -3.71 -7.05 18.78
N GLY A 94 -4.44 -7.66 17.85
CA GLY A 94 -3.86 -8.20 16.62
C GLY A 94 -3.27 -7.10 15.73
N GLY A 95 -4.01 -6.00 15.55
CA GLY A 95 -3.54 -4.83 14.82
C GLY A 95 -2.31 -4.18 15.43
N ILE A 96 -2.24 -4.10 16.77
CA ILE A 96 -1.06 -3.60 17.49
C ILE A 96 0.14 -4.50 17.23
N ALA A 97 -0.01 -5.82 17.39
CA ALA A 97 1.08 -6.78 17.17
C ALA A 97 1.60 -6.73 15.73
N TYR A 98 0.71 -6.67 14.75
CA TYR A 98 1.08 -6.52 13.35
C TYR A 98 1.74 -5.17 13.07
N GLY A 99 1.20 -4.07 13.62
CA GLY A 99 1.77 -2.73 13.48
C GLY A 99 3.19 -2.63 13.99
N MET A 100 3.45 -3.15 15.19
CA MET A 100 4.79 -3.19 15.79
C MET A 100 5.81 -3.91 14.88
N ARG A 101 5.41 -4.99 14.21
CA ARG A 101 6.28 -5.68 13.25
C ARG A 101 6.45 -4.90 11.94
N SER A 102 5.39 -4.28 11.45
CA SER A 102 5.38 -3.56 10.17
C SER A 102 6.26 -2.31 10.19
N ILE A 103 6.34 -1.60 11.33
CA ILE A 103 7.15 -0.39 11.47
C ILE A 103 8.60 -0.65 11.05
N GLY A 104 9.24 -1.70 11.58
CA GLY A 104 10.63 -2.02 11.26
C GLY A 104 10.86 -2.25 9.77
N GLY A 105 9.97 -3.02 9.12
CA GLY A 105 10.08 -3.30 7.70
C GLY A 105 9.88 -2.07 6.81
N ILE A 106 8.99 -1.16 7.18
CA ILE A 106 8.82 0.10 6.43
C ILE A 106 9.99 1.05 6.63
N LEU A 107 10.55 1.13 7.84
CA LEU A 107 11.75 1.94 8.08
C LEU A 107 12.94 1.41 7.28
N GLU A 108 13.12 0.09 7.17
CA GLU A 108 14.16 -0.53 6.35
C GLU A 108 14.02 -0.13 4.86
N ILE A 109 12.81 -0.18 4.31
CA ILE A 109 12.55 0.25 2.93
C ILE A 109 12.81 1.75 2.76
N LEU A 110 12.43 2.58 3.74
CA LEU A 110 12.76 4.00 3.73
C LEU A 110 14.27 4.25 3.71
N ASP A 111 15.04 3.50 4.53
CA ASP A 111 16.49 3.62 4.56
C ASP A 111 17.11 3.27 3.20
N TYR A 112 16.61 2.24 2.50
CA TYR A 112 17.03 1.93 1.13
C TYR A 112 16.68 3.05 0.15
N MET A 113 15.43 3.53 0.17
CA MET A 113 14.98 4.62 -0.70
C MET A 113 15.80 5.90 -0.48
N GLU A 114 15.98 6.32 0.77
CA GLU A 114 16.74 7.54 1.12
C GLU A 114 18.23 7.41 0.77
N THR A 115 18.79 6.20 0.82
CA THR A 115 20.18 5.93 0.46
C THR A 115 20.41 5.96 -1.03
N TYR A 116 19.55 5.32 -1.82
CA TYR A 116 19.79 5.09 -3.25
C TYR A 116 19.01 6.02 -4.17
N SER A 117 17.90 6.60 -3.69
CA SER A 117 17.06 7.57 -4.42
C SER A 117 16.43 8.58 -3.47
N PRO A 118 17.20 9.52 -2.89
CA PRO A 118 16.73 10.42 -1.83
C PRO A 118 15.61 11.38 -2.26
N ASN A 119 15.38 11.52 -3.56
CA ASN A 119 14.31 12.35 -4.11
C ASN A 119 13.03 11.58 -4.42
N ALA A 120 13.04 10.24 -4.30
CA ALA A 120 11.88 9.40 -4.54
C ALA A 120 10.76 9.63 -3.51
N TRP A 121 9.54 9.27 -3.91
CA TRP A 121 8.39 9.21 -3.02
C TRP A 121 8.01 7.77 -2.71
N MET A 122 7.75 7.46 -1.45
CA MET A 122 7.17 6.18 -1.06
C MET A 122 5.64 6.30 -0.95
N LEU A 123 4.93 5.45 -1.68
CA LEU A 123 3.50 5.21 -1.50
C LEU A 123 3.34 3.93 -0.69
N ASN A 124 3.09 4.07 0.61
CA ASN A 124 2.96 2.92 1.50
C ASN A 124 1.51 2.44 1.57
N TYR A 125 1.28 1.23 1.09
CA TYR A 125 0.01 0.52 1.15
C TYR A 125 0.01 -0.63 2.18
N SER A 126 1.03 -0.69 3.03
CA SER A 126 1.15 -1.73 4.06
C SER A 126 0.29 -1.42 5.28
N ASN A 127 -0.26 -2.45 5.88
CA ASN A 127 -1.12 -2.35 7.06
C ASN A 127 -0.34 -2.63 8.38
N PRO A 128 -0.90 -2.19 9.51
CA PRO A 128 -1.99 -1.24 9.71
C PRO A 128 -1.58 0.19 9.35
N ALA A 129 -2.23 0.78 8.36
CA ALA A 129 -1.82 2.06 7.79
C ALA A 129 -1.69 3.19 8.82
N ALA A 130 -2.64 3.31 9.78
CA ALA A 130 -2.61 4.36 10.79
C ALA A 130 -1.40 4.23 11.75
N ILE A 131 -1.05 3.01 12.16
CA ILE A 131 0.09 2.75 13.06
C ILE A 131 1.40 3.06 12.35
N VAL A 132 1.54 2.60 11.11
CA VAL A 132 2.72 2.87 10.28
C VAL A 132 2.85 4.36 9.97
N ALA A 133 1.74 5.04 9.64
CA ALA A 133 1.73 6.47 9.37
C ALA A 133 2.21 7.29 10.58
N GLU A 134 1.70 7.01 11.78
CA GLU A 134 2.12 7.72 12.98
C GLU A 134 3.57 7.42 13.35
N ALA A 135 4.02 6.17 13.19
CA ALA A 135 5.40 5.80 13.44
C ALA A 135 6.37 6.51 12.47
N THR A 136 6.07 6.50 11.17
CA THR A 136 6.90 7.17 10.16
C THR A 136 6.91 8.69 10.37
N ARG A 137 5.77 9.31 10.71
CA ARG A 137 5.69 10.73 11.04
C ARG A 137 6.59 11.11 12.22
N LYS A 138 6.70 10.26 13.25
CA LYS A 138 7.53 10.51 14.43
C LYS A 138 9.00 10.20 14.20
N LEU A 139 9.31 9.09 13.55
CA LEU A 139 10.67 8.57 13.42
C LEU A 139 11.40 9.09 12.20
N ARG A 140 10.67 9.49 11.17
CA ARG A 140 11.18 10.01 9.88
C ARG A 140 10.37 11.21 9.41
N PRO A 141 10.32 12.33 10.16
CA PRO A 141 9.41 13.46 9.89
C PRO A 141 9.69 14.16 8.54
N ASN A 142 10.88 13.99 7.99
CA ASN A 142 11.30 14.60 6.72
C ASN A 142 11.27 13.62 5.54
N SER A 143 10.92 12.35 5.76
CA SER A 143 10.81 11.35 4.70
C SER A 143 9.66 11.63 3.75
N ARG A 144 9.90 11.38 2.47
CA ARG A 144 8.90 11.51 1.42
C ARG A 144 8.01 10.26 1.36
N ILE A 145 7.15 10.10 2.36
CA ILE A 145 6.23 8.96 2.46
C ILE A 145 4.78 9.43 2.54
N ILE A 146 3.91 8.77 1.77
CA ILE A 146 2.45 8.91 1.83
C ILE A 146 1.88 7.54 2.17
N ASN A 147 1.14 7.46 3.27
CA ASN A 147 0.44 6.24 3.66
C ASN A 147 -0.97 6.27 3.07
N ILE A 148 -1.32 5.25 2.30
CA ILE A 148 -2.57 5.19 1.53
C ILE A 148 -3.41 3.97 1.91
N CYS A 149 -4.73 4.09 1.69
CA CYS A 149 -5.69 3.00 1.81
C CYS A 149 -6.77 3.17 0.74
N ASP A 150 -7.29 2.07 0.23
CA ASP A 150 -8.35 2.04 -0.77
C ASP A 150 -9.76 2.11 -0.20
N MET A 151 -9.94 1.93 1.12
CA MET A 151 -11.25 1.88 1.74
C MET A 151 -12.12 3.12 1.46
N PRO A 152 -11.63 4.37 1.61
CA PRO A 152 -12.43 5.54 1.31
C PRO A 152 -12.88 5.58 -0.16
N LEU A 153 -11.97 5.29 -1.09
CA LEU A 153 -12.28 5.21 -2.52
C LEU A 153 -13.31 4.10 -2.81
N GLY A 154 -13.11 2.92 -2.22
CA GLY A 154 -14.03 1.79 -2.41
C GLY A 154 -15.45 2.09 -1.92
N ILE A 155 -15.59 2.83 -0.82
CA ILE A 155 -16.90 3.29 -0.34
C ILE A 155 -17.49 4.32 -1.30
N MET A 156 -16.71 5.30 -1.73
CA MET A 156 -17.13 6.33 -2.69
C MET A 156 -17.69 5.70 -3.98
N LEU A 157 -16.97 4.73 -4.55
CA LEU A 157 -17.41 4.01 -5.75
C LEU A 157 -18.73 3.24 -5.52
N ARG A 158 -18.89 2.64 -4.34
CA ARG A 158 -20.18 1.99 -3.97
C ARG A 158 -21.31 2.99 -3.83
N MET A 159 -21.07 4.14 -3.23
CA MET A 159 -22.07 5.21 -3.10
C MET A 159 -22.48 5.74 -4.48
N ALA A 160 -21.52 6.03 -5.35
CA ALA A 160 -21.79 6.43 -6.73
C ALA A 160 -22.70 5.43 -7.47
N LYS A 161 -22.40 4.13 -7.32
CA LYS A 161 -23.21 3.06 -7.91
C LYS A 161 -24.63 3.00 -7.33
N ILE A 162 -24.79 3.15 -6.02
CA ILE A 162 -26.11 3.13 -5.37
C ILE A 162 -26.95 4.33 -5.81
N LEU A 163 -26.34 5.51 -5.90
CA LEU A 163 -26.97 6.75 -6.33
C LEU A 163 -27.15 6.85 -7.84
N ASN A 164 -26.57 5.90 -8.60
CA ASN A 164 -26.57 5.88 -10.07
C ASN A 164 -26.01 7.17 -10.69
N ILE A 165 -24.92 7.69 -10.12
CA ILE A 165 -24.18 8.84 -10.62
C ILE A 165 -22.72 8.47 -10.87
N SER A 166 -21.99 9.30 -11.62
CA SER A 166 -20.55 9.10 -11.82
C SER A 166 -19.79 9.39 -10.52
N GLU A 167 -18.78 8.61 -10.20
CA GLU A 167 -17.88 8.88 -9.08
C GLU A 167 -17.19 10.24 -9.18
N LYS A 168 -17.04 10.77 -10.40
CA LYS A 168 -16.47 12.10 -10.66
C LYS A 168 -17.41 13.25 -10.31
N ASP A 169 -18.69 12.96 -10.12
CA ASP A 169 -19.74 13.90 -9.79
C ASP A 169 -20.06 13.89 -8.28
N LEU A 170 -19.44 13.00 -7.52
CA LEU A 170 -19.55 12.97 -6.06
C LEU A 170 -18.59 13.98 -5.42
N ASP A 171 -19.15 14.85 -4.61
CA ASP A 171 -18.40 15.69 -3.65
C ASP A 171 -18.59 15.14 -2.24
N ILE A 172 -17.50 14.70 -1.62
CA ILE A 172 -17.51 13.98 -0.37
C ILE A 172 -16.58 14.65 0.63
N SER A 173 -17.13 14.94 1.81
CA SER A 173 -16.33 15.31 2.97
C SER A 173 -16.19 14.12 3.90
N TYR A 174 -14.95 13.76 4.21
CA TYR A 174 -14.61 12.61 5.05
C TYR A 174 -13.59 13.01 6.11
N PHE A 175 -13.75 12.48 7.34
CA PHE A 175 -12.76 12.64 8.39
C PHE A 175 -12.67 11.39 9.26
N GLY A 176 -11.58 11.24 10.02
CA GLY A 176 -11.37 10.17 10.97
C GLY A 176 -10.06 9.42 10.79
N LEU A 177 -9.96 8.27 11.45
CA LEU A 177 -8.82 7.37 11.37
C LEU A 177 -9.03 6.33 10.27
N ASN A 178 -7.95 5.72 9.81
CA ASN A 178 -8.04 4.59 8.89
C ASN A 178 -8.93 3.49 9.48
N HIS A 179 -9.90 3.00 8.72
CA HIS A 179 -10.95 2.06 9.10
C HIS A 179 -11.90 2.55 10.23
N PHE A 180 -11.80 3.79 10.64
CA PHE A 180 -12.65 4.40 11.67
C PHE A 180 -12.91 5.86 11.33
N GLY A 181 -13.66 6.09 10.27
CA GLY A 181 -13.96 7.41 9.74
C GLY A 181 -15.43 7.62 9.43
N TRP A 182 -15.79 8.87 9.22
CA TRP A 182 -17.14 9.32 8.97
C TRP A 182 -17.23 10.20 7.74
N TRP A 183 -18.31 10.03 7.00
CA TRP A 183 -18.71 10.88 5.90
C TRP A 183 -19.62 11.98 6.46
N THR A 184 -19.18 13.21 6.41
CA THR A 184 -19.92 14.36 6.93
C THR A 184 -20.78 15.05 5.88
N SER A 185 -20.41 14.87 4.63
CA SER A 185 -21.18 15.36 3.49
C SER A 185 -21.03 14.40 2.32
N VAL A 186 -22.12 14.12 1.65
CA VAL A 186 -22.17 13.40 0.38
C VAL A 186 -23.10 14.17 -0.51
N LYS A 187 -22.57 14.82 -1.54
CA LYS A 187 -23.30 15.67 -2.46
C LYS A 187 -22.95 15.28 -3.89
N ASP A 188 -23.81 15.61 -4.83
CA ASP A 188 -23.47 15.69 -6.23
C ASP A 188 -22.99 17.11 -6.60
N LYS A 189 -22.67 17.35 -7.85
CA LYS A 189 -22.24 18.66 -8.34
C LYS A 189 -23.34 19.74 -8.29
N GLU A 190 -24.58 19.34 -8.10
CA GLU A 190 -25.73 20.25 -8.01
C GLU A 190 -26.04 20.68 -6.56
N GLY A 191 -25.46 20.00 -5.54
CA GLY A 191 -25.47 20.37 -4.11
C GLY A 191 -26.38 19.51 -3.25
#